data_fe0c7ec7ec2539d53037f665908ae4ab
#
_entry.id   fe0c7ec7ec2539d53037f665908ae4ab
#
_cell.length_a   1.000
_cell.length_b   1.000
_cell.length_c   1.000
_cell.angle_alpha   90.00
_cell.angle_beta   90.00
_cell.angle_gamma   90.00
#
_symmetry.space_group_name_H-M   'P 1'
#
loop_
_entity.id
_entity.type
_entity.pdbx_description
1 polymer ?
#
loop_
_entity_poly.entity_id
_entity_poly.type
_entity_poly.pdbx_seq_one_letter_code
_entity_poly.pdbx_strand_id
1 'polypeptide(L)'
;MNKKSIKLYNLIFPVWIVWLYPVTWVAIVPLNILVDFLVTLLALKLIKIENPMSVIKKSLAKTVALGFVADIIATAVLMILSFGINGTRNNIAKWFYDNISIPIMNDYYETPWGILVMILAVMFAGFLVYVFNRKFSFKNTDLSESQIKKVSMTLAIITAPYLFLIPTNVFYNLFSWWNYCKIRCKKKMHHCSFY
;
A
#
# COMPACT_ATOMS: atom_id res chain seq x y z
N MET A 1 -12.17 -44.31 1.46
CA MET A 1 -12.01 -43.35 0.35
C MET A 1 -11.87 -41.96 0.93
N ASN A 2 -10.65 -41.46 1.04
CA ASN A 2 -10.36 -40.15 1.61
C ASN A 2 -10.62 -39.09 0.52
N LYS A 3 -11.74 -38.34 0.64
CA LYS A 3 -11.98 -37.16 -0.19
C LYS A 3 -10.94 -36.10 0.18
N LYS A 4 -9.84 -36.05 -0.59
CA LYS A 4 -8.99 -34.86 -0.62
C LYS A 4 -9.87 -33.70 -1.07
N SER A 5 -10.27 -32.83 -0.11
CA SER A 5 -10.85 -31.54 -0.45
C SER A 5 -9.79 -30.78 -1.26
N ILE A 6 -10.01 -30.67 -2.56
CA ILE A 6 -9.27 -29.75 -3.41
C ILE A 6 -9.64 -28.36 -2.86
N LYS A 7 -8.78 -27.77 -2.02
CA LYS A 7 -8.85 -26.36 -1.73
C LYS A 7 -8.57 -25.67 -3.06
N LEU A 8 -9.62 -25.23 -3.72
CA LEU A 8 -9.55 -24.24 -4.78
C LEU A 8 -8.93 -23.02 -4.14
N TYR A 9 -7.62 -22.88 -4.25
CA TYR A 9 -6.97 -21.60 -4.05
C TYR A 9 -7.50 -20.71 -5.17
N ASN A 10 -8.61 -20.02 -4.89
CA ASN A 10 -9.03 -18.91 -5.72
C ASN A 10 -7.82 -18.00 -5.86
N LEU A 11 -7.64 -17.49 -7.07
CA LEU A 11 -6.60 -16.55 -7.44
C LEU A 11 -6.64 -15.38 -6.43
N ILE A 12 -5.89 -15.53 -5.34
CA ILE A 12 -5.84 -14.56 -4.25
C ILE A 12 -4.82 -13.53 -4.70
N PHE A 13 -5.29 -12.37 -5.13
CA PHE A 13 -4.40 -11.25 -5.42
C PHE A 13 -3.94 -10.63 -4.10
N PRO A 14 -2.62 -10.54 -3.85
CA PRO A 14 -2.09 -9.82 -2.70
C PRO A 14 -2.59 -8.37 -2.66
N VAL A 15 -2.83 -7.84 -1.47
CA VAL A 15 -3.35 -6.46 -1.30
C VAL A 15 -2.46 -5.41 -1.96
N TRP A 16 -1.14 -5.63 -1.98
CA TRP A 16 -0.20 -4.73 -2.64
C TRP A 16 -0.35 -4.69 -4.17
N ILE A 17 -0.99 -5.70 -4.81
CA ILE A 17 -1.34 -5.69 -6.25
C ILE A 17 -2.57 -4.80 -6.53
N VAL A 18 -3.37 -4.46 -5.54
CA VAL A 18 -4.56 -3.58 -5.69
C VAL A 18 -4.19 -2.27 -6.40
N TRP A 19 -2.96 -1.79 -6.22
CA TRP A 19 -2.41 -0.64 -6.93
C TRP A 19 -2.33 -0.81 -8.46
N LEU A 20 -2.34 -2.01 -8.97
CA LEU A 20 -2.30 -2.29 -10.41
C LEU A 20 -3.69 -2.29 -11.06
N TYR A 21 -4.77 -2.26 -10.26
CA TYR A 21 -6.13 -2.23 -10.80
C TYR A 21 -6.61 -0.79 -11.01
N PRO A 22 -6.88 -0.37 -12.28
CA PRO A 22 -7.30 1.01 -12.58
C PRO A 22 -8.56 1.45 -11.85
N VAL A 23 -9.49 0.53 -11.59
CA VAL A 23 -10.76 0.81 -10.89
C VAL A 23 -10.53 1.30 -9.45
N THR A 24 -9.51 0.79 -8.77
CA THR A 24 -9.19 1.21 -7.40
C THR A 24 -8.62 2.62 -7.35
N TRP A 25 -8.04 3.11 -8.43
CA TRP A 25 -7.46 4.45 -8.52
C TRP A 25 -8.50 5.55 -8.33
N VAL A 26 -9.75 5.30 -8.71
CA VAL A 26 -10.86 6.26 -8.52
C VAL A 26 -11.05 6.63 -7.04
N ALA A 27 -10.78 5.70 -6.13
CA ALA A 27 -10.86 5.95 -4.69
C ALA A 27 -9.48 6.30 -4.09
N ILE A 28 -8.42 5.61 -4.51
CA ILE A 28 -7.08 5.73 -3.94
C ILE A 28 -6.46 7.09 -4.26
N VAL A 29 -6.60 7.60 -5.50
CA VAL A 29 -6.00 8.87 -5.89
C VAL A 29 -6.57 10.06 -5.09
N PRO A 30 -7.90 10.26 -4.98
CA PRO A 30 -8.43 11.33 -4.15
C PRO A 30 -8.05 11.20 -2.67
N LEU A 31 -8.04 9.96 -2.15
CA LEU A 31 -7.67 9.71 -0.77
C LEU A 31 -6.20 10.07 -0.50
N ASN A 32 -5.29 9.68 -1.37
CA ASN A 32 -3.86 10.02 -1.25
C ASN A 32 -3.63 11.53 -1.38
N ILE A 33 -4.32 12.21 -2.31
CA ILE A 33 -4.25 13.68 -2.42
C ILE A 33 -4.66 14.33 -1.09
N LEU A 34 -5.76 13.86 -0.49
CA LEU A 34 -6.26 14.37 0.78
C LEU A 34 -5.25 14.12 1.92
N VAL A 35 -4.72 12.90 2.02
CA VAL A 35 -3.75 12.54 3.06
C VAL A 35 -2.46 13.33 2.90
N ASP A 36 -1.88 13.39 1.70
CA ASP A 36 -0.66 14.15 1.43
C ASP A 36 -0.86 15.65 1.71
N PHE A 37 -2.02 16.21 1.36
CA PHE A 37 -2.38 17.57 1.68
C PHE A 37 -2.41 17.81 3.19
N LEU A 38 -3.14 16.97 3.94
CA LEU A 38 -3.29 17.12 5.39
C LEU A 38 -1.96 16.93 6.12
N VAL A 39 -1.16 15.93 5.72
CA VAL A 39 0.14 15.66 6.34
C VAL A 39 1.13 16.78 6.03
N THR A 40 1.16 17.28 4.80
CA THR A 40 2.01 18.42 4.43
C THR A 40 1.59 19.68 5.22
N LEU A 41 0.29 19.95 5.30
CA LEU A 41 -0.23 21.10 6.06
C LEU A 41 0.14 21.01 7.55
N LEU A 42 -0.03 19.82 8.14
CA LEU A 42 0.32 19.58 9.54
C LEU A 42 1.83 19.77 9.77
N ALA A 43 2.67 19.19 8.91
CA ALA A 43 4.12 19.29 8.98
C ALA A 43 4.59 20.76 8.90
N LEU A 44 4.03 21.53 7.96
CA LEU A 44 4.36 22.96 7.79
C LEU A 44 3.92 23.81 8.99
N LYS A 45 2.74 23.51 9.57
CA LYS A 45 2.27 24.18 10.79
C LYS A 45 3.16 23.85 12.00
N LEU A 46 3.59 22.59 12.15
CA LEU A 46 4.47 22.20 13.25
C LEU A 46 5.83 22.88 13.21
N ILE A 47 6.35 23.18 12.02
CA ILE A 47 7.60 23.97 11.86
C ILE A 47 7.37 25.48 11.78
N LYS A 48 6.12 25.94 12.07
CA LYS A 48 5.72 27.35 12.16
C LYS A 48 6.00 28.17 10.88
N ILE A 49 5.64 27.62 9.71
CA ILE A 49 5.69 28.37 8.46
C ILE A 49 4.50 29.33 8.39
N GLU A 50 4.75 30.62 8.14
CA GLU A 50 3.74 31.69 8.12
C GLU A 50 2.68 31.45 7.02
N ASN A 51 3.11 31.04 5.81
CA ASN A 51 2.23 30.82 4.66
C ASN A 51 2.29 29.38 4.14
N PRO A 52 1.74 28.38 4.89
CA PRO A 52 1.82 26.98 4.50
C PRO A 52 1.10 26.69 3.17
N MET A 53 0.03 27.43 2.88
CA MET A 53 -0.76 27.20 1.66
C MET A 53 0.00 27.56 0.37
N SER A 54 0.89 28.53 0.40
CA SER A 54 1.77 28.88 -0.72
C SER A 54 2.70 27.70 -1.06
N VAL A 55 3.30 27.10 -0.03
CA VAL A 55 4.18 25.94 -0.17
C VAL A 55 3.41 24.74 -0.73
N ILE A 56 2.23 24.45 -0.18
CA ILE A 56 1.38 23.34 -0.61
C ILE A 56 1.00 23.49 -2.08
N LYS A 57 0.52 24.64 -2.52
CA LYS A 57 0.16 24.89 -3.93
C LYS A 57 1.32 24.61 -4.89
N LYS A 58 2.56 24.91 -4.48
CA LYS A 58 3.77 24.70 -5.30
C LYS A 58 4.25 23.23 -5.30
N SER A 59 3.98 22.46 -4.24
CA SER A 59 4.57 21.15 -4.02
C SER A 59 3.59 19.97 -4.10
N LEU A 60 2.30 20.14 -3.78
CA LEU A 60 1.33 19.04 -3.60
C LEU A 60 1.25 18.09 -4.80
N ALA A 61 1.11 18.63 -6.01
CA ALA A 61 1.01 17.79 -7.20
C ALA A 61 2.26 16.90 -7.39
N LYS A 62 3.45 17.43 -7.09
CA LYS A 62 4.71 16.66 -7.15
C LYS A 62 4.79 15.64 -6.01
N THR A 63 4.38 16.03 -4.80
CA THR A 63 4.36 15.13 -3.64
C THR A 63 3.48 13.91 -3.90
N VAL A 64 2.26 14.12 -4.38
CA VAL A 64 1.33 13.04 -4.74
C VAL A 64 1.89 12.17 -5.86
N ALA A 65 2.32 12.78 -6.98
CA ALA A 65 2.85 12.02 -8.11
C ALA A 65 4.08 11.18 -7.74
N LEU A 66 4.99 11.74 -6.97
CA LEU A 66 6.22 11.04 -6.54
C LEU A 66 5.95 10.01 -5.44
N GLY A 67 4.92 10.22 -4.61
CA GLY A 67 4.42 9.19 -3.70
C GLY A 67 3.94 7.96 -4.47
N PHE A 68 3.08 8.15 -5.48
CA PHE A 68 2.65 7.05 -6.37
C PHE A 68 3.81 6.34 -7.05
N VAL A 69 4.81 7.08 -7.54
CA VAL A 69 6.00 6.48 -8.15
C VAL A 69 6.76 5.61 -7.14
N ALA A 70 6.91 6.07 -5.89
CA ALA A 70 7.55 5.30 -4.84
C ALA A 70 6.80 3.98 -4.55
N ASP A 71 5.48 4.02 -4.46
CA ASP A 71 4.63 2.84 -4.24
C ASP A 71 4.68 1.86 -5.41
N ILE A 72 4.68 2.36 -6.66
CA ILE A 72 4.82 1.53 -7.86
C ILE A 72 6.19 0.83 -7.87
N ILE A 73 7.28 1.53 -7.54
CA ILE A 73 8.61 0.93 -7.47
C ILE A 73 8.66 -0.15 -6.39
N ALA A 74 8.12 0.10 -5.20
CA ALA A 74 8.07 -0.89 -4.12
C ALA A 74 7.23 -2.11 -4.51
N THR A 75 6.07 -1.89 -5.16
CA THR A 75 5.23 -2.96 -5.71
C THR A 75 5.98 -3.78 -6.77
N ALA A 76 6.71 -3.15 -7.67
CA ALA A 76 7.51 -3.84 -8.69
C ALA A 76 8.59 -4.73 -8.05
N VAL A 77 9.24 -4.27 -6.99
CA VAL A 77 10.21 -5.09 -6.22
C VAL A 77 9.52 -6.31 -5.62
N LEU A 78 8.34 -6.13 -4.99
CA LEU A 78 7.57 -7.25 -4.44
C LEU A 78 7.12 -8.23 -5.53
N MET A 79 6.73 -7.75 -6.72
CA MET A 79 6.42 -8.61 -7.87
C MET A 79 7.62 -9.45 -8.32
N ILE A 80 8.80 -8.85 -8.41
CA ILE A 80 10.02 -9.58 -8.78
C ILE A 80 10.33 -10.66 -7.73
N LEU A 81 10.20 -10.35 -6.44
CA LEU A 81 10.42 -11.32 -5.36
C LEU A 81 9.38 -12.44 -5.36
N SER A 82 8.15 -12.15 -5.73
CA SER A 82 7.04 -13.12 -5.74
C SER A 82 7.07 -14.05 -6.96
N PHE A 83 7.39 -13.52 -8.15
CA PHE A 83 7.28 -14.26 -9.42
C PHE A 83 8.62 -14.54 -10.09
N GLY A 84 9.70 -13.87 -9.70
CA GLY A 84 11.00 -13.95 -10.36
C GLY A 84 11.79 -15.24 -10.06
N ILE A 85 11.42 -16.00 -9.03
CA ILE A 85 12.16 -17.18 -8.59
C ILE A 85 11.29 -18.43 -8.69
N ASN A 86 11.71 -19.35 -9.56
CA ASN A 86 11.09 -20.66 -9.68
C ASN A 86 11.75 -21.66 -8.70
N GLY A 87 10.96 -22.17 -7.75
CA GLY A 87 11.42 -23.10 -6.69
C GLY A 87 11.93 -24.45 -7.17
N THR A 88 11.89 -24.73 -8.49
CA THR A 88 12.30 -26.02 -9.08
C THR A 88 13.78 -26.10 -9.43
N ARG A 89 14.52 -24.99 -9.40
CA ARG A 89 15.88 -24.93 -9.97
C ARG A 89 16.98 -25.53 -9.07
N ASN A 90 16.91 -25.28 -7.75
CA ASN A 90 17.83 -25.83 -6.75
C ASN A 90 17.24 -25.67 -5.33
N ASN A 91 17.92 -26.25 -4.33
CA ASN A 91 17.45 -26.20 -2.94
C ASN A 91 17.32 -24.77 -2.37
N ILE A 92 18.20 -23.86 -2.77
CA ILE A 92 18.16 -22.44 -2.35
C ILE A 92 16.94 -21.73 -2.98
N ALA A 93 16.69 -21.94 -4.27
CA ALA A 93 15.53 -21.39 -4.95
C ALA A 93 14.21 -21.93 -4.36
N LYS A 94 14.19 -23.22 -4.01
CA LYS A 94 13.04 -23.83 -3.33
C LYS A 94 12.82 -23.21 -1.96
N TRP A 95 13.87 -23.07 -1.14
CA TRP A 95 13.77 -22.43 0.16
C TRP A 95 13.23 -20.99 0.05
N PHE A 96 13.75 -20.20 -0.90
CA PHE A 96 13.30 -18.83 -1.14
C PHE A 96 11.83 -18.80 -1.57
N TYR A 97 11.44 -19.68 -2.49
CA TYR A 97 10.07 -19.79 -2.96
C TYR A 97 9.10 -20.13 -1.83
N ASP A 98 9.43 -21.13 -0.99
CA ASP A 98 8.58 -21.59 0.10
C ASP A 98 8.51 -20.59 1.26
N ASN A 99 9.60 -19.87 1.56
CA ASN A 99 9.68 -18.99 2.73
C ASN A 99 9.42 -17.51 2.43
N ILE A 100 9.56 -17.06 1.18
CA ILE A 100 9.42 -15.65 0.80
C ILE A 100 8.34 -15.48 -0.28
N SER A 101 8.47 -16.13 -1.44
CA SER A 101 7.59 -15.88 -2.58
C SER A 101 6.14 -16.28 -2.29
N ILE A 102 5.89 -17.50 -1.84
CA ILE A 102 4.54 -17.97 -1.49
C ILE A 102 3.91 -17.14 -0.36
N PRO A 103 4.59 -16.90 0.79
CA PRO A 103 4.03 -16.10 1.86
C PRO A 103 3.65 -14.67 1.43
N ILE A 104 4.50 -13.98 0.67
CA ILE A 104 4.18 -12.63 0.17
C ILE A 104 2.90 -12.62 -0.68
N MET A 105 2.65 -13.69 -1.43
CA MET A 105 1.45 -13.79 -2.29
C MET A 105 0.18 -14.13 -1.50
N ASN A 106 0.27 -14.95 -0.45
CA ASN A 106 -0.89 -15.46 0.28
C ASN A 106 -1.05 -14.80 1.65
N ASP A 107 -0.24 -15.24 2.59
CA ASP A 107 -0.20 -14.70 3.95
C ASP A 107 1.25 -14.63 4.43
N TYR A 108 1.83 -13.45 4.38
CA TYR A 108 3.22 -13.26 4.77
C TYR A 108 3.46 -13.45 6.29
N TYR A 109 2.41 -13.56 7.10
CA TYR A 109 2.53 -13.92 8.52
C TYR A 109 2.86 -15.40 8.74
N GLU A 110 2.71 -16.26 7.74
CA GLU A 110 3.05 -17.68 7.86
C GLU A 110 4.55 -17.92 8.08
N THR A 111 5.40 -16.98 7.66
CA THR A 111 6.85 -17.10 7.83
C THR A 111 7.49 -15.82 8.36
N PRO A 112 8.50 -15.92 9.26
CA PRO A 112 9.22 -14.74 9.72
C PRO A 112 9.94 -14.00 8.59
N TRP A 113 10.34 -14.68 7.54
CA TRP A 113 10.96 -14.10 6.35
C TRP A 113 9.96 -13.29 5.52
N GLY A 114 8.71 -13.75 5.39
CA GLY A 114 7.64 -13.01 4.76
C GLY A 114 7.37 -11.67 5.48
N ILE A 115 7.25 -11.71 6.80
CA ILE A 115 7.09 -10.51 7.63
C ILE A 115 8.26 -9.54 7.45
N LEU A 116 9.49 -10.05 7.50
CA LEU A 116 10.68 -9.22 7.34
C LEU A 116 10.71 -8.52 5.99
N VAL A 117 10.42 -9.24 4.90
CA VAL A 117 10.41 -8.68 3.53
C VAL A 117 9.32 -7.61 3.40
N MET A 118 8.13 -7.82 3.96
CA MET A 118 7.06 -6.81 3.91
C MET A 118 7.40 -5.55 4.69
N ILE A 119 8.02 -5.68 5.87
CA ILE A 119 8.52 -4.52 6.63
C ILE A 119 9.59 -3.77 5.82
N LEU A 120 10.55 -4.50 5.23
CA LEU A 120 11.59 -3.89 4.41
C LEU A 120 11.01 -3.19 3.17
N ALA A 121 9.96 -3.74 2.55
CA ALA A 121 9.28 -3.10 1.42
C ALA A 121 8.62 -1.78 1.82
N VAL A 122 7.93 -1.72 2.97
CA VAL A 122 7.34 -0.47 3.50
C VAL A 122 8.43 0.56 3.83
N MET A 123 9.52 0.12 4.47
CA MET A 123 10.65 1.01 4.77
C MET A 123 11.30 1.54 3.49
N PHE A 124 11.46 0.70 2.49
CA PHE A 124 12.00 1.07 1.19
C PHE A 124 11.12 2.10 0.48
N ALA A 125 9.80 1.87 0.43
CA ALA A 125 8.85 2.84 -0.12
C ALA A 125 8.91 4.18 0.62
N GLY A 126 8.88 4.16 1.96
CA GLY A 126 9.03 5.36 2.78
C GLY A 126 10.35 6.10 2.52
N PHE A 127 11.46 5.37 2.35
CA PHE A 127 12.75 5.95 1.96
C PHE A 127 12.68 6.65 0.60
N LEU A 128 12.03 6.04 -0.39
CA LEU A 128 11.81 6.65 -1.71
C LEU A 128 10.96 7.91 -1.60
N VAL A 129 9.87 7.88 -0.83
CA VAL A 129 9.03 9.06 -0.54
C VAL A 129 9.87 10.19 0.06
N TYR A 130 10.75 9.88 1.04
CA TYR A 130 11.65 10.87 1.63
C TYR A 130 12.59 11.49 0.59
N VAL A 131 13.28 10.65 -0.20
CA VAL A 131 14.27 11.11 -1.18
C VAL A 131 13.60 11.94 -2.29
N PHE A 132 12.46 11.49 -2.79
CA PHE A 132 11.74 12.18 -3.86
C PHE A 132 11.20 13.53 -3.40
N ASN A 133 10.58 13.58 -2.22
CA ASN A 133 10.08 14.82 -1.68
C ASN A 133 11.19 15.82 -1.40
N ARG A 134 12.28 15.37 -0.78
CA ARG A 134 13.43 16.23 -0.49
C ARG A 134 14.07 16.80 -1.76
N LYS A 135 14.25 15.96 -2.80
CA LYS A 135 14.97 16.37 -4.02
C LYS A 135 14.11 17.11 -5.03
N PHE A 136 12.82 16.79 -5.13
CA PHE A 136 11.98 17.25 -6.23
C PHE A 136 10.75 18.04 -5.82
N SER A 137 10.01 17.60 -4.78
CA SER A 137 8.72 18.23 -4.41
C SER A 137 8.92 19.63 -3.84
N PHE A 138 9.86 19.79 -2.92
CA PHE A 138 10.09 21.04 -2.19
C PHE A 138 11.23 21.92 -2.76
N LYS A 139 11.90 21.49 -3.85
CA LYS A 139 13.03 22.22 -4.42
C LYS A 139 12.70 23.67 -4.82
N ASN A 140 11.46 23.92 -5.28
CA ASN A 140 11.02 25.24 -5.76
C ASN A 140 10.14 25.96 -4.73
N THR A 141 10.32 25.66 -3.43
CA THR A 141 9.62 26.32 -2.34
C THR A 141 10.57 27.19 -1.54
N ASP A 142 10.02 28.17 -0.84
CA ASP A 142 10.79 29.13 -0.02
C ASP A 142 11.20 28.53 1.34
N LEU A 143 11.37 27.20 1.43
CA LEU A 143 11.75 26.48 2.63
C LEU A 143 13.29 26.32 2.72
N SER A 144 13.83 26.44 3.94
CA SER A 144 15.23 26.12 4.19
C SER A 144 15.48 24.60 4.07
N GLU A 145 16.71 24.20 3.81
CA GLU A 145 17.11 22.77 3.72
C GLU A 145 16.70 21.96 4.97
N SER A 146 16.83 22.55 6.15
CA SER A 146 16.41 21.93 7.40
C SER A 146 14.90 21.71 7.47
N GLN A 147 14.11 22.67 7.00
CA GLN A 147 12.64 22.56 6.94
C GLN A 147 12.21 21.52 5.91
N ILE A 148 12.81 21.52 4.71
CA ILE A 148 12.58 20.51 3.68
C ILE A 148 12.83 19.09 4.22
N LYS A 149 13.96 18.89 4.93
CA LYS A 149 14.29 17.60 5.54
C LYS A 149 13.20 17.15 6.54
N LYS A 150 12.74 18.04 7.41
CA LYS A 150 11.70 17.74 8.41
C LYS A 150 10.36 17.38 7.76
N VAL A 151 9.90 18.19 6.80
CA VAL A 151 8.63 17.93 6.10
C VAL A 151 8.70 16.62 5.31
N SER A 152 9.78 16.39 4.56
CA SER A 152 9.97 15.16 3.79
C SER A 152 10.05 13.92 4.67
N MET A 153 10.65 14.02 5.86
CA MET A 153 10.69 12.91 6.82
C MET A 153 9.30 12.64 7.42
N THR A 154 8.55 13.68 7.76
CA THR A 154 7.18 13.54 8.27
C THR A 154 6.28 12.86 7.23
N LEU A 155 6.36 13.29 5.97
CA LEU A 155 5.65 12.64 4.87
C LEU A 155 6.05 11.17 4.75
N ALA A 156 7.34 10.86 4.66
CA ALA A 156 7.83 9.50 4.53
C ALA A 156 7.35 8.55 5.64
N ILE A 157 7.25 9.05 6.88
CA ILE A 157 6.80 8.24 8.01
C ILE A 157 5.27 8.06 7.99
N ILE A 158 4.51 9.12 7.70
CA ILE A 158 3.04 9.07 7.84
C ILE A 158 2.39 8.49 6.58
N THR A 159 2.93 8.75 5.39
CA THR A 159 2.35 8.33 4.10
C THR A 159 3.00 7.08 3.51
N ALA A 160 3.87 6.38 4.26
CA ALA A 160 4.38 5.08 3.83
C ALA A 160 3.22 4.11 3.55
N PRO A 161 3.37 3.16 2.60
CA PRO A 161 2.28 2.28 2.20
C PRO A 161 2.02 1.18 3.24
N TYR A 162 1.52 1.56 4.42
CA TYR A 162 1.16 0.63 5.50
C TYR A 162 0.09 -0.40 5.10
N LEU A 163 -0.66 -0.13 4.03
CA LEU A 163 -1.59 -1.09 3.44
C LEU A 163 -0.90 -2.39 3.00
N PHE A 164 0.40 -2.35 2.69
CA PHE A 164 1.18 -3.56 2.41
C PHE A 164 1.27 -4.51 3.61
N LEU A 165 1.09 -3.97 4.84
CA LEU A 165 1.08 -4.76 6.07
C LEU A 165 -0.29 -5.35 6.41
N ILE A 166 -1.28 -5.27 5.52
CA ILE A 166 -2.57 -5.93 5.70
C ILE A 166 -2.52 -7.26 4.94
N PRO A 167 -2.64 -8.40 5.63
CA PRO A 167 -2.58 -9.69 4.96
C PRO A 167 -3.81 -9.89 4.07
N THR A 168 -3.60 -10.55 2.96
CA THR A 168 -4.59 -10.75 1.90
C THR A 168 -5.86 -11.44 2.40
N ASN A 169 -5.72 -12.40 3.32
CA ASN A 169 -6.84 -13.14 3.93
C ASN A 169 -7.79 -12.24 4.73
N VAL A 170 -7.28 -11.21 5.42
CA VAL A 170 -8.11 -10.23 6.16
C VAL A 170 -8.97 -9.42 5.19
N PHE A 171 -8.39 -9.00 4.08
CA PHE A 171 -9.11 -8.24 3.05
C PHE A 171 -10.25 -9.07 2.42
N TYR A 172 -9.99 -10.35 2.12
CA TYR A 172 -11.03 -11.25 1.59
C TYR A 172 -12.14 -11.53 2.60
N ASN A 173 -11.82 -11.69 3.87
CA ASN A 173 -12.82 -11.90 4.90
C ASN A 173 -13.74 -10.69 5.06
N LEU A 174 -13.20 -9.47 5.02
CA LEU A 174 -13.99 -8.24 5.02
C LEU A 174 -14.91 -8.14 3.80
N PHE A 175 -14.40 -8.49 2.60
CA PHE A 175 -15.17 -8.42 1.36
C PHE A 175 -16.25 -9.50 1.29
N SER A 176 -16.00 -10.71 1.78
CA SER A 176 -16.98 -11.78 1.87
C SER A 176 -18.10 -11.45 2.86
N TRP A 177 -17.75 -10.85 4.02
CA TRP A 177 -18.71 -10.37 5.00
C TRP A 177 -19.62 -9.27 4.44
N TRP A 178 -19.06 -8.32 3.70
CA TRP A 178 -19.80 -7.27 3.00
C TRP A 178 -20.83 -7.84 2.00
N ASN A 179 -20.42 -8.81 1.19
CA ASN A 179 -21.30 -9.48 0.25
C ASN A 179 -22.40 -10.27 0.96
N TYR A 180 -22.08 -10.93 2.07
CA TYR A 180 -23.06 -11.64 2.90
C TYR A 180 -24.10 -10.68 3.49
N CYS A 181 -23.69 -9.55 4.03
CA CYS A 181 -24.58 -8.51 4.53
C CYS A 181 -25.47 -7.94 3.44
N LYS A 182 -24.93 -7.68 2.24
CA LYS A 182 -25.69 -7.16 1.08
C LYS A 182 -26.77 -8.15 0.63
N ILE A 183 -26.48 -9.45 0.60
CA ILE A 183 -27.43 -10.51 0.24
C ILE A 183 -28.52 -10.61 1.30
N ARG A 184 -28.17 -10.53 2.58
CA ARG A 184 -29.12 -10.61 3.70
C ARG A 184 -30.05 -9.40 3.74
N CYS A 185 -29.54 -8.20 3.50
CA CYS A 185 -30.36 -7.00 3.39
C CYS A 185 -31.34 -7.08 2.22
N LYS A 186 -30.89 -7.57 1.04
CA LYS A 186 -31.74 -7.74 -0.14
C LYS A 186 -32.86 -8.76 0.09
N LYS A 187 -32.57 -9.86 0.79
CA LYS A 187 -33.56 -10.88 1.16
C LYS A 187 -34.61 -10.36 2.16
N LYS A 188 -34.20 -9.47 3.09
CA LYS A 188 -35.11 -8.87 4.08
C LYS A 188 -36.04 -7.82 3.44
N MET A 189 -35.57 -7.06 2.43
CA MET A 189 -36.42 -6.12 1.68
C MET A 189 -37.48 -6.83 0.81
N HIS A 190 -37.17 -7.98 0.22
CA HIS A 190 -38.16 -8.77 -0.52
C HIS A 190 -39.25 -9.39 0.38
N HIS A 191 -38.99 -9.58 1.68
CA HIS A 191 -40.00 -10.09 2.62
C HIS A 191 -40.93 -9.00 3.19
N CYS A 192 -40.52 -7.71 3.11
CA CYS A 192 -41.35 -6.57 3.52
C CYS A 192 -42.28 -6.03 2.41
N SER A 193 -42.22 -6.59 1.19
CA SER A 193 -43.00 -6.12 0.05
C SER A 193 -44.29 -6.95 -0.22
N PHE A 194 -44.66 -7.86 0.72
CA PHE A 194 -45.84 -8.69 0.63
C PHE A 194 -46.73 -8.61 1.90
N TYR A 195 -47.00 -7.38 2.37
CA TYR A 195 -48.12 -7.12 3.28
C TYR A 195 -48.77 -5.79 2.95
#